data_e12334b836ad0455cd4fd54137786dbd
#
_entry.id   e12334b836ad0455cd4fd54137786dbd
#
_cell.length_a   1.000
_cell.length_b   1.000
_cell.length_c   1.000
_cell.angle_alpha   90.00
_cell.angle_beta   90.00
_cell.angle_gamma   90.00
#
_symmetry.space_group_name_H-M   'P 1'
#
loop_
_entity.id
_entity.type
_entity.pdbx_description
1 polymer ?
#
loop_
_entity_poly.entity_id
_entity_poly.type
_entity_poly.pdbx_seq_one_letter_code
_entity_poly.pdbx_strand_id
1 'polypeptide(L)'
;MDGFHLKKGEEKMFNKRLLKTFKAEMKNVYGLVLIQWLVLVCHILLTFLHSYVLSCLYLKQSFSLVFYLLSVICLFALKCFLQTTQNKQALSLTETIKTKLRKSVFDKIYHQKQTTVFKESTLTQLTSEGIDQLEIYFSKYIPQFFYAMLAPLTLFIVVGFMSLKVALILLLCVPLIPVSIVVVQKIAKRLLAKYWNSYTGLADSFLENLQGLTTLKYYQTDLYYQDKMDREAEDFRKKTMRVLIMQLNSISVMDLVAYGGFGLGVVLGLQEYLNQHITFMMFVFIVMISIEFFLPLRMLGSYFHIGQNGNAAADKIFKLLDSLDDIQESYQESISSLSFEHVTFG
;
A
#
# COMPACT_ATOMS: atom_id res chain seq x y z
N MET A 1 24.25 13.41 -21.32
CA MET A 1 23.07 13.14 -22.16
C MET A 1 23.00 11.65 -22.37
N ASP A 2 22.44 10.92 -21.48
CA ASP A 2 22.14 9.51 -21.70
C ASP A 2 20.69 9.27 -21.33
N GLY A 3 19.92 9.01 -22.39
CA GLY A 3 18.48 8.80 -22.31
C GLY A 3 18.13 7.63 -21.40
N PHE A 4 17.41 7.94 -20.35
CA PHE A 4 16.79 6.97 -19.46
C PHE A 4 15.70 6.21 -20.25
N HIS A 5 16.12 5.22 -21.03
CA HIS A 5 15.21 4.25 -21.62
C HIS A 5 14.59 3.44 -20.50
N LEU A 6 13.45 3.92 -20.00
CA LEU A 6 12.50 3.10 -19.26
C LEU A 6 12.08 1.95 -20.17
N LYS A 7 12.76 0.80 -20.07
CA LYS A 7 12.25 -0.47 -20.56
C LYS A 7 10.86 -0.61 -20.00
N LYS A 8 9.89 -0.82 -20.90
CA LYS A 8 8.50 -1.19 -20.64
C LYS A 8 8.47 -2.46 -19.77
N GLY A 9 8.69 -2.29 -18.45
CA GLY A 9 8.50 -3.32 -17.46
C GLY A 9 7.00 -3.53 -17.33
N GLU A 10 6.50 -4.71 -17.68
CA GLU A 10 5.19 -5.18 -17.27
C GLU A 10 5.05 -4.87 -15.78
N GLU A 11 4.00 -4.14 -15.41
CA GLU A 11 3.69 -3.84 -14.00
C GLU A 11 3.31 -5.14 -13.31
N LYS A 12 4.29 -5.86 -12.81
CA LYS A 12 4.06 -7.07 -12.03
C LYS A 12 3.46 -6.63 -10.70
N MET A 13 2.23 -7.04 -10.45
CA MET A 13 1.51 -6.80 -9.22
C MET A 13 2.30 -7.34 -8.00
N PHE A 14 3.13 -8.36 -8.22
CA PHE A 14 4.02 -8.96 -7.23
C PHE A 14 5.41 -9.23 -7.80
N ASN A 15 6.45 -8.92 -7.03
CA ASN A 15 7.81 -9.35 -7.33
C ASN A 15 7.98 -10.82 -6.90
N LYS A 16 7.96 -11.74 -7.88
CA LYS A 16 8.07 -13.19 -7.64
C LYS A 16 9.35 -13.58 -6.87
N ARG A 17 10.43 -12.85 -7.10
CA ARG A 17 11.70 -13.07 -6.42
C ARG A 17 11.60 -12.73 -4.94
N LEU A 18 10.97 -11.60 -4.63
CA LEU A 18 10.73 -11.13 -3.27
C LEU A 18 9.90 -12.15 -2.46
N LEU A 19 8.82 -12.67 -3.05
CA LEU A 19 8.01 -13.72 -2.44
C LEU A 19 8.79 -15.04 -2.23
N LYS A 20 9.72 -15.38 -3.14
CA LYS A 20 10.55 -16.57 -3.01
C LYS A 20 11.60 -16.41 -1.92
N THR A 21 12.24 -15.26 -1.81
CA THR A 21 13.26 -14.96 -0.79
C THR A 21 12.67 -14.99 0.62
N PHE A 22 11.44 -14.48 0.79
CA PHE A 22 10.74 -14.44 2.08
C PHE A 22 9.66 -15.50 2.22
N LYS A 23 9.88 -16.69 1.63
CA LYS A 23 8.91 -17.80 1.69
C LYS A 23 8.59 -18.24 3.12
N ALA A 24 9.56 -18.22 4.01
CA ALA A 24 9.36 -18.56 5.43
C ALA A 24 8.42 -17.58 6.14
N GLU A 25 8.51 -16.30 5.82
CA GLU A 25 7.71 -15.22 6.39
C GLU A 25 6.28 -15.19 5.84
N MET A 26 6.05 -15.81 4.68
CA MET A 26 4.70 -15.95 4.11
C MET A 26 3.73 -16.70 5.04
N LYS A 27 4.24 -17.60 5.90
CA LYS A 27 3.40 -18.25 6.93
C LYS A 27 2.80 -17.21 7.89
N ASN A 28 3.56 -16.21 8.30
CA ASN A 28 3.10 -15.12 9.16
C ASN A 28 2.10 -14.21 8.43
N VAL A 29 2.32 -13.98 7.11
CA VAL A 29 1.36 -13.25 6.27
C VAL A 29 0.01 -13.98 6.20
N TYR A 30 0.01 -15.30 5.97
CA TYR A 30 -1.24 -16.08 6.00
C TYR A 30 -1.90 -16.09 7.37
N GLY A 31 -1.11 -16.09 8.46
CA GLY A 31 -1.63 -15.89 9.81
C GLY A 31 -2.36 -14.56 9.98
N LEU A 32 -1.80 -13.47 9.45
CA LEU A 32 -2.45 -12.15 9.44
C LEU A 32 -3.75 -12.16 8.65
N VAL A 33 -3.78 -12.78 7.47
CA VAL A 33 -4.99 -12.91 6.63
C VAL A 33 -6.07 -13.69 7.37
N LEU A 34 -5.70 -14.78 8.04
CA LEU A 34 -6.63 -15.60 8.81
C LEU A 34 -7.23 -14.81 9.98
N ILE A 35 -6.43 -14.03 10.70
CA ILE A 35 -6.95 -13.17 11.79
C ILE A 35 -7.88 -12.09 11.22
N GLN A 36 -7.54 -11.45 10.10
CA GLN A 36 -8.44 -10.49 9.43
C GLN A 36 -9.76 -11.15 9.04
N TRP A 37 -9.71 -12.37 8.54
CA TRP A 37 -10.91 -13.13 8.20
C TRP A 37 -11.73 -13.48 9.43
N LEU A 38 -11.12 -13.86 10.56
CA LEU A 38 -11.84 -14.10 11.82
C LEU A 38 -12.49 -12.81 12.36
N VAL A 39 -11.84 -11.66 12.21
CA VAL A 39 -12.43 -10.35 12.54
C VAL A 39 -13.67 -10.08 11.69
N LEU A 40 -13.63 -10.41 10.39
CA LEU A 40 -14.80 -10.33 9.51
C LEU A 40 -15.92 -11.25 9.96
N VAL A 41 -15.63 -12.49 10.34
CA VAL A 41 -16.62 -13.44 10.86
C VAL A 41 -17.28 -12.90 12.13
N CYS A 42 -16.49 -12.36 13.07
CA CYS A 42 -17.04 -11.69 14.26
C CYS A 42 -17.95 -10.52 13.88
N HIS A 43 -17.58 -9.75 12.85
CA HIS A 43 -18.40 -8.64 12.37
C HIS A 43 -19.72 -9.12 11.74
N ILE A 44 -19.69 -10.19 10.95
CA ILE A 44 -20.89 -10.84 10.39
C ILE A 44 -21.84 -11.29 11.50
N LEU A 45 -21.31 -11.95 12.55
CA LEU A 45 -22.10 -12.39 13.70
C LEU A 45 -22.73 -11.22 14.48
N LEU A 46 -21.96 -10.15 14.70
CA LEU A 46 -22.47 -8.92 15.32
C LEU A 46 -23.59 -8.30 14.48
N THR A 47 -23.40 -8.18 13.19
CA THR A 47 -24.40 -7.63 12.26
C THR A 47 -25.68 -8.50 12.26
N PHE A 48 -25.53 -9.83 12.28
CA PHE A 48 -26.66 -10.74 12.36
C PHE A 48 -27.44 -10.55 13.66
N LEU A 49 -26.74 -10.43 14.79
CA LEU A 49 -27.34 -10.20 16.10
C LEU A 49 -28.11 -8.86 16.17
N HIS A 50 -27.51 -7.79 15.61
CA HIS A 50 -28.18 -6.47 15.51
C HIS A 50 -29.43 -6.53 14.63
N SER A 51 -29.35 -7.22 13.48
CA SER A 51 -30.47 -7.38 12.55
C SER A 51 -31.63 -8.18 13.19
N TYR A 52 -31.28 -9.20 13.98
CA TYR A 52 -32.26 -9.95 14.72
C TYR A 52 -33.03 -9.09 15.74
N VAL A 53 -32.30 -8.30 16.56
CA VAL A 53 -32.96 -7.45 17.58
C VAL A 53 -33.78 -6.34 16.92
N LEU A 54 -33.30 -5.72 15.86
CA LEU A 54 -34.09 -4.73 15.09
C LEU A 54 -35.36 -5.34 14.52
N SER A 55 -35.30 -6.59 14.06
CA SER A 55 -36.49 -7.32 13.57
C SER A 55 -37.47 -7.61 14.72
N CYS A 56 -36.99 -8.04 15.89
CA CYS A 56 -37.85 -8.26 17.06
C CYS A 56 -38.56 -6.99 17.54
N LEU A 57 -37.82 -5.85 17.52
CA LEU A 57 -38.39 -4.54 17.87
C LEU A 57 -39.46 -4.11 16.86
N TYR A 58 -39.22 -4.30 15.57
CA TYR A 58 -40.17 -3.97 14.50
C TYR A 58 -41.44 -4.81 14.60
N LEU A 59 -41.30 -6.10 14.83
CA LEU A 59 -42.42 -7.06 14.94
C LEU A 59 -43.07 -7.08 16.33
N LYS A 60 -42.60 -6.23 17.28
CA LYS A 60 -43.05 -6.17 18.67
C LYS A 60 -42.93 -7.52 19.39
N GLN A 61 -41.94 -8.33 19.04
CA GLN A 61 -41.65 -9.60 19.70
C GLN A 61 -40.77 -9.39 20.92
N SER A 62 -40.99 -10.22 21.95
CA SER A 62 -40.14 -10.20 23.13
C SER A 62 -38.77 -10.82 22.84
N PHE A 63 -37.70 -10.16 23.26
CA PHE A 63 -36.35 -10.72 23.25
C PHE A 63 -35.66 -10.45 24.60
N SER A 64 -34.66 -11.27 24.93
CA SER A 64 -33.91 -11.09 26.17
C SER A 64 -32.82 -10.03 25.96
N LEU A 65 -33.02 -8.83 26.50
CA LEU A 65 -32.04 -7.73 26.44
C LEU A 65 -30.70 -8.13 27.09
N VAL A 66 -30.74 -8.86 28.20
CA VAL A 66 -29.55 -9.31 28.93
C VAL A 66 -28.69 -10.24 28.05
N PHE A 67 -29.31 -11.22 27.40
CA PHE A 67 -28.61 -12.16 26.51
C PHE A 67 -28.00 -11.43 25.32
N TYR A 68 -28.74 -10.48 24.73
CA TYR A 68 -28.25 -9.65 23.64
C TYR A 68 -27.00 -8.83 24.04
N LEU A 69 -27.09 -8.09 25.16
CA LEU A 69 -25.97 -7.27 25.64
C LEU A 69 -24.71 -8.11 25.92
N LEU A 70 -24.92 -9.26 26.57
CA LEU A 70 -23.82 -10.17 26.90
C LEU A 70 -23.14 -10.75 25.65
N SER A 71 -23.93 -11.11 24.64
CA SER A 71 -23.43 -11.60 23.35
C SER A 71 -22.66 -10.52 22.57
N VAL A 72 -23.18 -9.29 22.56
CA VAL A 72 -22.49 -8.13 21.90
C VAL A 72 -21.16 -7.85 22.59
N ILE A 73 -21.14 -7.78 23.93
CA ILE A 73 -19.92 -7.54 24.69
C ILE A 73 -18.89 -8.65 24.44
N CYS A 74 -19.30 -9.91 24.44
CA CYS A 74 -18.45 -11.06 24.21
C CYS A 74 -17.82 -11.01 22.80
N LEU A 75 -18.63 -10.81 21.75
CA LEU A 75 -18.16 -10.72 20.37
C LEU A 75 -17.29 -9.49 20.14
N PHE A 76 -17.63 -8.36 20.75
CA PHE A 76 -16.82 -7.16 20.66
C PHE A 76 -15.44 -7.33 21.34
N ALA A 77 -15.42 -7.92 22.54
CA ALA A 77 -14.19 -8.24 23.25
C ALA A 77 -13.31 -9.20 22.42
N LEU A 78 -13.92 -10.24 21.82
CA LEU A 78 -13.22 -11.16 20.92
C LEU A 78 -12.64 -10.43 19.69
N LYS A 79 -13.42 -9.54 19.07
CA LYS A 79 -12.96 -8.72 17.93
C LYS A 79 -11.77 -7.84 18.34
N CYS A 80 -11.83 -7.16 19.47
CA CYS A 80 -10.73 -6.35 20.00
C CYS A 80 -9.48 -7.19 20.29
N PHE A 81 -9.64 -8.36 20.86
CA PHE A 81 -8.54 -9.30 21.10
C PHE A 81 -7.89 -9.76 19.80
N LEU A 82 -8.68 -10.11 18.79
CA LEU A 82 -8.17 -10.50 17.47
C LEU A 82 -7.42 -9.32 16.79
N GLN A 83 -7.95 -8.11 16.84
CA GLN A 83 -7.29 -6.93 16.26
C GLN A 83 -5.98 -6.59 16.96
N THR A 84 -5.90 -6.69 18.29
CA THR A 84 -4.64 -6.48 19.02
C THR A 84 -3.61 -7.55 18.68
N THR A 85 -4.05 -8.81 18.51
CA THR A 85 -3.17 -9.92 18.08
C THR A 85 -2.67 -9.71 16.65
N GLN A 86 -3.55 -9.27 15.74
CA GLN A 86 -3.18 -8.89 14.37
C GLN A 86 -2.09 -7.81 14.35
N ASN A 87 -2.28 -6.73 15.12
CA ASN A 87 -1.31 -5.63 15.18
C ASN A 87 0.04 -6.10 15.73
N LYS A 88 0.06 -6.95 16.76
CA LYS A 88 1.29 -7.54 17.30
C LYS A 88 2.01 -8.43 16.28
N GLN A 89 1.27 -9.28 15.56
CA GLN A 89 1.85 -10.11 14.50
C GLN A 89 2.36 -9.30 13.32
N ALA A 90 1.64 -8.25 12.90
CA ALA A 90 2.09 -7.35 11.85
C ALA A 90 3.39 -6.65 12.24
N LEU A 91 3.51 -6.18 13.49
CA LEU A 91 4.72 -5.55 14.00
C LEU A 91 5.91 -6.53 14.03
N SER A 92 5.71 -7.73 14.55
CA SER A 92 6.74 -8.78 14.58
C SER A 92 7.22 -9.18 13.19
N LEU A 93 6.30 -9.27 12.21
CA LEU A 93 6.65 -9.52 10.81
C LEU A 93 7.49 -8.39 10.22
N THR A 94 7.09 -7.16 10.47
CA THR A 94 7.79 -5.92 10.12
C THR A 94 9.24 -5.95 10.62
N GLU A 95 9.44 -6.16 11.92
CA GLU A 95 10.77 -6.21 12.55
C GLU A 95 11.64 -7.35 11.97
N THR A 96 11.06 -8.51 11.74
CA THR A 96 11.77 -9.67 11.16
C THR A 96 12.28 -9.36 9.76
N ILE A 97 11.42 -8.79 8.89
CA ILE A 97 11.80 -8.46 7.51
C ILE A 97 12.84 -7.35 7.48
N LYS A 98 12.64 -6.31 8.29
CA LYS A 98 13.56 -5.17 8.41
C LYS A 98 14.96 -5.63 8.82
N THR A 99 15.05 -6.45 9.85
CA THR A 99 16.32 -6.98 10.36
C THR A 99 17.02 -7.86 9.33
N LYS A 100 16.30 -8.77 8.66
CA LYS A 100 16.87 -9.64 7.62
C LYS A 100 17.36 -8.84 6.41
N LEU A 101 16.56 -7.89 5.93
CA LEU A 101 16.95 -7.05 4.80
C LEU A 101 18.15 -6.17 5.13
N ARG A 102 18.13 -5.52 6.28
CA ARG A 102 19.28 -4.72 6.74
C ARG A 102 20.54 -5.54 6.80
N LYS A 103 20.48 -6.70 7.45
CA LYS A 103 21.63 -7.59 7.53
C LYS A 103 22.15 -7.95 6.15
N SER A 104 21.30 -8.43 5.24
CA SER A 104 21.72 -8.82 3.89
C SER A 104 22.31 -7.67 3.08
N VAL A 105 21.75 -6.45 3.20
CA VAL A 105 22.25 -5.27 2.48
C VAL A 105 23.56 -4.79 3.09
N PHE A 106 23.69 -4.72 4.43
CA PHE A 106 24.93 -4.31 5.08
C PHE A 106 26.06 -5.32 4.87
N ASP A 107 25.77 -6.63 4.97
CA ASP A 107 26.76 -7.68 4.69
C ASP A 107 27.29 -7.51 3.25
N LYS A 108 26.41 -7.23 2.29
CA LYS A 108 26.81 -7.00 0.89
C LYS A 108 27.67 -5.74 0.72
N ILE A 109 27.27 -4.63 1.33
CA ILE A 109 28.02 -3.36 1.26
C ILE A 109 29.40 -3.52 1.92
N TYR A 110 29.47 -4.21 3.04
CA TYR A 110 30.72 -4.42 3.79
C TYR A 110 31.75 -5.25 3.01
N HIS A 111 31.28 -6.27 2.25
CA HIS A 111 32.15 -7.13 1.46
C HIS A 111 32.50 -6.54 0.07
N GLN A 112 31.88 -5.43 -0.34
CA GLN A 112 32.20 -4.72 -1.58
C GLN A 112 33.24 -3.61 -1.31
N LYS A 113 34.46 -3.77 -1.81
CA LYS A 113 35.56 -2.78 -1.67
C LYS A 113 35.30 -1.47 -2.46
N GLN A 114 34.60 -1.54 -3.60
CA GLN A 114 34.21 -0.37 -4.38
C GLN A 114 32.78 -0.51 -4.90
N THR A 115 31.90 0.37 -4.48
CA THR A 115 30.51 0.45 -4.98
C THR A 115 30.48 1.17 -6.34
N THR A 116 30.86 0.48 -7.40
CA THR A 116 30.78 1.00 -8.77
C THR A 116 29.33 1.03 -9.29
N VAL A 117 28.42 0.26 -8.68
CA VAL A 117 27.03 0.09 -9.15
C VAL A 117 26.10 1.21 -8.69
N PHE A 118 26.32 1.74 -7.48
CA PHE A 118 25.47 2.77 -6.89
C PHE A 118 26.29 3.89 -6.24
N LYS A 119 25.80 5.14 -6.37
CA LYS A 119 26.35 6.27 -5.62
C LYS A 119 26.06 6.10 -4.12
N GLU A 120 26.91 6.62 -3.25
CA GLU A 120 26.76 6.56 -1.78
C GLU A 120 25.40 7.08 -1.31
N SER A 121 24.90 8.17 -1.89
CA SER A 121 23.57 8.72 -1.61
C SER A 121 22.45 7.74 -1.92
N THR A 122 22.58 6.95 -2.99
CA THR A 122 21.61 5.91 -3.36
C THR A 122 21.66 4.74 -2.40
N LEU A 123 22.85 4.33 -1.93
CA LEU A 123 23.00 3.28 -0.93
C LEU A 123 22.36 3.68 0.40
N THR A 124 22.61 4.91 0.86
CA THR A 124 21.99 5.46 2.08
C THR A 124 20.46 5.46 1.95
N GLN A 125 19.93 5.88 0.80
CA GLN A 125 18.49 5.86 0.54
C GLN A 125 17.91 4.43 0.52
N LEU A 126 18.62 3.47 -0.07
CA LEU A 126 18.19 2.07 -0.11
C LEU A 126 18.19 1.41 1.27
N THR A 127 19.20 1.71 2.10
CA THR A 127 19.32 1.14 3.46
C THR A 127 18.32 1.73 4.46
N SER A 128 17.81 2.93 4.21
CA SER A 128 16.77 3.58 5.02
C SER A 128 15.38 3.42 4.39
N GLU A 129 15.05 4.28 3.44
CA GLU A 129 13.71 4.33 2.84
C GLU A 129 13.33 3.07 2.05
N GLY A 130 14.30 2.47 1.33
CA GLY A 130 14.03 1.27 0.53
C GLY A 130 13.60 0.08 1.39
N ILE A 131 14.25 -0.13 2.52
CA ILE A 131 13.90 -1.19 3.48
C ILE A 131 12.56 -0.90 4.14
N ASP A 132 12.28 0.37 4.53
CA ASP A 132 11.02 0.75 5.15
C ASP A 132 9.84 0.56 4.17
N GLN A 133 10.03 0.78 2.86
CA GLN A 133 9.01 0.49 1.84
C GLN A 133 8.70 -1.03 1.74
N LEU A 134 9.71 -1.89 1.84
CA LEU A 134 9.52 -3.34 1.82
C LEU A 134 8.86 -3.87 3.10
N GLU A 135 9.17 -3.29 4.23
CA GLU A 135 8.53 -3.58 5.51
C GLU A 135 7.00 -3.39 5.41
N ILE A 136 6.57 -2.21 4.94
CA ILE A 136 5.15 -1.89 4.79
C ILE A 136 4.49 -2.75 3.70
N TYR A 137 5.23 -3.11 2.66
CA TYR A 137 4.76 -4.00 1.60
C TYR A 137 4.35 -5.36 2.15
N PHE A 138 5.16 -5.99 3.00
CA PHE A 138 4.86 -7.30 3.59
C PHE A 138 3.84 -7.25 4.72
N SER A 139 3.86 -6.20 5.55
CA SER A 139 3.00 -6.12 6.73
C SER A 139 1.59 -5.61 6.43
N LYS A 140 1.41 -4.82 5.38
CA LYS A 140 0.12 -4.20 5.03
C LYS A 140 -0.39 -4.60 3.64
N TYR A 141 0.42 -4.42 2.58
CA TYR A 141 -0.08 -4.61 1.22
C TYR A 141 -0.39 -6.07 0.90
N ILE A 142 0.52 -7.01 1.16
CA ILE A 142 0.30 -8.43 0.84
C ILE A 142 -0.86 -9.02 1.64
N PRO A 143 -0.95 -8.87 2.98
CA PRO A 143 -2.09 -9.39 3.74
C PRO A 143 -3.41 -8.80 3.24
N GLN A 144 -3.46 -7.49 2.98
CA GLN A 144 -4.67 -6.84 2.48
C GLN A 144 -5.10 -7.36 1.10
N PHE A 145 -4.13 -7.69 0.23
CA PHE A 145 -4.45 -8.27 -1.08
C PHE A 145 -5.18 -9.59 -0.96
N PHE A 146 -4.67 -10.53 -0.16
CA PHE A 146 -5.33 -11.83 0.05
C PHE A 146 -6.67 -11.67 0.76
N TYR A 147 -6.74 -10.80 1.76
CA TYR A 147 -7.99 -10.51 2.47
C TYR A 147 -9.05 -9.89 1.56
N ALA A 148 -8.67 -8.95 0.69
CA ALA A 148 -9.56 -8.31 -0.26
C ALA A 148 -10.17 -9.26 -1.31
N MET A 149 -9.51 -10.40 -1.56
CA MET A 149 -10.07 -11.47 -2.39
C MET A 149 -11.00 -12.39 -1.58
N LEU A 150 -10.62 -12.71 -0.34
CA LEU A 150 -11.33 -13.66 0.51
C LEU A 150 -12.63 -13.07 1.10
N ALA A 151 -12.61 -11.80 1.51
CA ALA A 151 -13.75 -11.17 2.18
C ALA A 151 -15.02 -11.11 1.32
N PRO A 152 -14.99 -10.61 0.06
CA PRO A 152 -16.20 -10.59 -0.78
C PRO A 152 -16.74 -12.00 -1.09
N LEU A 153 -15.87 -13.01 -1.21
CA LEU A 153 -16.29 -14.40 -1.43
C LEU A 153 -17.03 -14.95 -0.20
N THR A 154 -16.50 -14.67 1.00
CA THR A 154 -17.16 -15.07 2.25
C THR A 154 -18.53 -14.40 2.38
N LEU A 155 -18.60 -13.09 2.10
CA LEU A 155 -19.84 -12.33 2.16
C LEU A 155 -20.84 -12.78 1.09
N PHE A 156 -20.36 -13.13 -0.11
CA PHE A 156 -21.21 -13.71 -1.17
C PHE A 156 -21.90 -14.99 -0.71
N ILE A 157 -21.18 -15.88 -0.02
CA ILE A 157 -21.78 -17.12 0.54
C ILE A 157 -22.83 -16.75 1.58
N VAL A 158 -22.52 -15.88 2.54
CA VAL A 158 -23.43 -15.51 3.63
C VAL A 158 -24.70 -14.83 3.11
N VAL A 159 -24.57 -13.82 2.25
CA VAL A 159 -25.71 -13.09 1.66
C VAL A 159 -26.45 -13.97 0.65
N GLY A 160 -25.74 -14.86 -0.05
CA GLY A 160 -26.30 -15.79 -1.02
C GLY A 160 -27.33 -16.75 -0.41
N PHE A 161 -27.15 -17.16 0.85
CA PHE A 161 -28.14 -17.94 1.61
C PHE A 161 -29.44 -17.16 1.88
N MET A 162 -29.38 -15.81 1.88
CA MET A 162 -30.55 -14.96 2.10
C MET A 162 -31.20 -14.52 0.78
N SER A 163 -30.40 -14.05 -0.17
CA SER A 163 -30.81 -13.65 -1.51
C SER A 163 -29.65 -13.79 -2.50
N LEU A 164 -29.71 -14.83 -3.33
CA LEU A 164 -28.69 -15.08 -4.36
C LEU A 164 -28.62 -13.92 -5.36
N LYS A 165 -29.76 -13.30 -5.69
CA LYS A 165 -29.83 -12.18 -6.62
C LYS A 165 -29.03 -10.97 -6.11
N VAL A 166 -29.26 -10.58 -4.85
CA VAL A 166 -28.52 -9.46 -4.23
C VAL A 166 -27.04 -9.77 -4.12
N ALA A 167 -26.70 -10.97 -3.64
CA ALA A 167 -25.32 -11.42 -3.48
C ALA A 167 -24.53 -11.37 -4.81
N LEU A 168 -25.17 -11.85 -5.90
CA LEU A 168 -24.55 -11.90 -7.22
C LEU A 168 -24.28 -10.50 -7.79
N ILE A 169 -25.24 -9.60 -7.65
CA ILE A 169 -25.08 -8.20 -8.11
C ILE A 169 -24.00 -7.48 -7.31
N LEU A 170 -23.98 -7.65 -5.97
CA LEU A 170 -22.92 -7.07 -5.12
C LEU A 170 -21.55 -7.61 -5.52
N LEU A 171 -21.42 -8.93 -5.71
CA LEU A 171 -20.15 -9.53 -6.13
C LEU A 171 -19.71 -9.04 -7.50
N LEU A 172 -20.63 -8.82 -8.43
CA LEU A 172 -20.34 -8.32 -9.77
C LEU A 172 -19.89 -6.85 -9.77
N CYS A 173 -20.32 -6.07 -8.78
CA CYS A 173 -19.84 -4.69 -8.56
C CYS A 173 -18.42 -4.63 -7.93
N VAL A 174 -17.98 -5.66 -7.22
CA VAL A 174 -16.68 -5.70 -6.56
C VAL A 174 -15.50 -5.42 -7.51
N PRO A 175 -15.39 -6.02 -8.71
CA PRO A 175 -14.31 -5.75 -9.66
C PRO A 175 -14.26 -4.31 -10.19
N LEU A 176 -15.30 -3.52 -10.03
CA LEU A 176 -15.29 -2.11 -10.47
C LEU A 176 -14.27 -1.27 -9.70
N ILE A 177 -13.98 -1.63 -8.44
CA ILE A 177 -12.95 -0.92 -7.65
C ILE A 177 -11.55 -1.11 -8.25
N PRO A 178 -11.01 -2.33 -8.46
CA PRO A 178 -9.72 -2.51 -9.13
C PRO A 178 -9.67 -1.86 -10.51
N VAL A 179 -10.75 -1.93 -11.29
CA VAL A 179 -10.82 -1.29 -12.62
C VAL A 179 -10.69 0.23 -12.48
N SER A 180 -11.41 0.85 -11.55
CA SER A 180 -11.32 2.30 -11.31
C SER A 180 -9.91 2.72 -10.90
N ILE A 181 -9.22 1.94 -10.06
CA ILE A 181 -7.84 2.17 -9.66
C ILE A 181 -6.91 2.18 -10.89
N VAL A 182 -7.00 1.17 -11.75
CA VAL A 182 -6.15 1.07 -12.96
C VAL A 182 -6.39 2.23 -13.92
N VAL A 183 -7.63 2.64 -14.12
CA VAL A 183 -7.99 3.77 -15.00
C VAL A 183 -7.39 5.07 -14.47
N VAL A 184 -7.58 5.36 -13.19
CA VAL A 184 -7.04 6.58 -12.57
C VAL A 184 -5.52 6.61 -12.63
N GLN A 185 -4.84 5.47 -12.43
CA GLN A 185 -3.38 5.40 -12.46
C GLN A 185 -2.77 5.70 -13.82
N LYS A 186 -3.41 5.31 -14.92
CA LYS A 186 -2.95 5.68 -16.27
C LYS A 186 -2.90 7.21 -16.46
N ILE A 187 -3.88 7.92 -15.87
CA ILE A 187 -3.92 9.38 -15.88
C ILE A 187 -2.86 9.95 -14.94
N ALA A 188 -2.71 9.36 -13.77
CA ALA A 188 -1.76 9.76 -12.73
C ALA A 188 -0.30 9.76 -13.22
N LYS A 189 0.12 8.72 -13.94
CA LYS A 189 1.50 8.61 -14.47
C LYS A 189 1.93 9.81 -15.29
N ARG A 190 1.06 10.32 -16.17
CA ARG A 190 1.38 11.47 -17.02
C ARG A 190 1.52 12.77 -16.22
N LEU A 191 0.65 12.97 -15.25
CA LEU A 191 0.70 14.14 -14.38
C LEU A 191 1.91 14.10 -13.45
N LEU A 192 2.22 12.94 -12.89
CA LEU A 192 3.36 12.75 -12.01
C LEU A 192 4.71 12.95 -12.75
N ALA A 193 4.83 12.49 -13.99
CA ALA A 193 6.03 12.74 -14.80
C ALA A 193 6.24 14.26 -15.04
N LYS A 194 5.16 15.01 -15.34
CA LYS A 194 5.25 16.47 -15.50
C LYS A 194 5.60 17.19 -14.19
N TYR A 195 5.10 16.71 -13.08
CA TYR A 195 5.42 17.20 -11.75
C TYR A 195 6.92 17.01 -11.43
N TRP A 196 7.43 15.78 -11.61
CA TRP A 196 8.84 15.49 -11.34
C TRP A 196 9.80 16.30 -12.23
N ASN A 197 9.49 16.47 -13.52
CA ASN A 197 10.30 17.29 -14.41
C ASN A 197 10.34 18.76 -13.97
N SER A 198 9.21 19.28 -13.46
CA SER A 198 9.17 20.67 -12.96
C SER A 198 9.88 20.81 -11.61
N TYR A 199 9.79 19.79 -10.76
CA TYR A 199 10.50 19.75 -9.47
C TYR A 199 12.02 19.76 -9.66
N THR A 200 12.54 18.87 -10.49
CA THR A 200 13.98 18.80 -10.78
C THR A 200 14.46 20.08 -11.47
N GLY A 201 13.72 20.60 -12.46
CA GLY A 201 14.08 21.83 -13.12
C GLY A 201 14.14 23.05 -12.19
N LEU A 202 13.17 23.18 -11.27
CA LEU A 202 13.19 24.25 -10.27
C LEU A 202 14.37 24.09 -9.29
N ALA A 203 14.67 22.85 -8.86
CA ALA A 203 15.80 22.59 -7.98
C ALA A 203 17.14 22.92 -8.65
N ASP A 204 17.30 22.54 -9.92
CA ASP A 204 18.51 22.82 -10.68
C ASP A 204 18.68 24.34 -10.90
N SER A 205 17.62 25.06 -11.30
CA SER A 205 17.64 26.52 -11.43
C SER A 205 17.95 27.22 -10.11
N PHE A 206 17.42 26.71 -8.99
CA PHE A 206 17.71 27.27 -7.66
C PHE A 206 19.19 27.13 -7.30
N LEU A 207 19.76 25.93 -7.48
CA LEU A 207 21.17 25.67 -7.18
C LEU A 207 22.09 26.49 -8.08
N GLU A 208 21.79 26.59 -9.38
CA GLU A 208 22.55 27.40 -10.34
C GLU A 208 22.53 28.86 -9.93
N ASN A 209 21.38 29.44 -9.61
CA ASN A 209 21.25 30.82 -9.17
C ASN A 209 21.95 31.07 -7.83
N LEU A 210 21.91 30.11 -6.91
CA LEU A 210 22.59 30.23 -5.62
C LEU A 210 24.11 30.22 -5.79
N GLN A 211 24.65 29.31 -6.63
CA GLN A 211 26.09 29.24 -6.93
C GLN A 211 26.56 30.44 -7.71
N GLY A 212 25.73 30.97 -8.60
CA GLY A 212 26.02 32.15 -9.43
C GLY A 212 25.67 33.50 -8.79
N LEU A 213 25.20 33.54 -7.54
CA LEU A 213 24.60 34.72 -6.91
C LEU A 213 25.53 35.96 -6.93
N THR A 214 26.83 35.78 -6.69
CA THR A 214 27.84 36.85 -6.74
C THR A 214 27.94 37.44 -8.15
N THR A 215 27.96 36.59 -9.16
CA THR A 215 28.01 36.97 -10.57
C THR A 215 26.72 37.71 -10.97
N LEU A 216 25.55 37.19 -10.57
CA LEU A 216 24.26 37.82 -10.86
C LEU A 216 24.16 39.24 -10.27
N LYS A 217 24.68 39.44 -9.06
CA LYS A 217 24.74 40.75 -8.42
C LYS A 217 25.73 41.68 -9.08
N TYR A 218 26.90 41.16 -9.48
CA TYR A 218 27.91 41.97 -10.18
C TYR A 218 27.38 42.54 -11.49
N TYR A 219 26.62 41.72 -12.26
CA TYR A 219 26.00 42.13 -13.52
C TYR A 219 24.62 42.77 -13.39
N GLN A 220 24.12 42.97 -12.14
CA GLN A 220 22.81 43.55 -11.84
C GLN A 220 21.63 42.82 -12.52
N THR A 221 21.76 41.52 -12.70
CA THR A 221 20.72 40.65 -13.32
C THR A 221 19.92 39.86 -12.32
N ASP A 222 20.13 40.05 -11.03
CA ASP A 222 19.48 39.36 -9.93
C ASP A 222 17.95 39.49 -9.98
N LEU A 223 17.39 40.65 -10.27
CA LEU A 223 15.96 40.87 -10.42
C LEU A 223 15.32 40.04 -11.56
N TYR A 224 16.03 39.92 -12.70
CA TYR A 224 15.58 39.10 -13.81
C TYR A 224 15.52 37.61 -13.46
N TYR A 225 16.53 37.09 -12.78
CA TYR A 225 16.58 35.71 -12.35
C TYR A 225 15.60 35.42 -11.21
N GLN A 226 15.34 36.41 -10.34
CA GLN A 226 14.26 36.32 -9.34
C GLN A 226 12.90 36.15 -10.01
N ASP A 227 12.53 36.98 -10.98
CA ASP A 227 11.26 36.89 -11.70
C ASP A 227 11.15 35.56 -12.48
N LYS A 228 12.26 35.07 -13.05
CA LYS A 228 12.31 33.74 -13.68
C LYS A 228 12.03 32.62 -12.67
N MET A 229 12.67 32.66 -11.49
CA MET A 229 12.45 31.71 -10.39
C MET A 229 11.02 31.73 -9.89
N ASP A 230 10.41 32.91 -9.73
CA ASP A 230 9.02 33.06 -9.29
C ASP A 230 8.05 32.41 -10.29
N ARG A 231 8.30 32.54 -11.60
CA ARG A 231 7.52 31.87 -12.64
C ARG A 231 7.68 30.36 -12.61
N GLU A 232 8.89 29.87 -12.43
CA GLU A 232 9.17 28.43 -12.32
C GLU A 232 8.52 27.83 -11.06
N ALA A 233 8.59 28.55 -9.92
CA ALA A 233 7.93 28.17 -8.69
C ALA A 233 6.41 28.13 -8.82
N GLU A 234 5.80 29.13 -9.51
CA GLU A 234 4.36 29.15 -9.77
C GLU A 234 3.93 28.03 -10.73
N ASP A 235 4.72 27.69 -11.74
CA ASP A 235 4.47 26.55 -12.61
C ASP A 235 4.54 25.23 -11.84
N PHE A 236 5.55 25.08 -10.96
CA PHE A 236 5.66 23.93 -10.06
C PHE A 236 4.45 23.84 -9.10
N ARG A 237 4.04 24.95 -8.50
CA ARG A 237 2.85 25.01 -7.66
C ARG A 237 1.61 24.52 -8.39
N LYS A 238 1.37 25.01 -9.64
CA LYS A 238 0.23 24.59 -10.47
C LYS A 238 0.26 23.10 -10.79
N LYS A 239 1.43 22.53 -11.09
CA LYS A 239 1.60 21.09 -11.36
C LYS A 239 1.37 20.28 -10.10
N THR A 240 1.87 20.72 -8.95
CA THR A 240 1.62 20.11 -7.64
C THR A 240 0.13 20.05 -7.32
N MET A 241 -0.58 21.17 -7.50
CA MET A 241 -2.02 21.22 -7.26
C MET A 241 -2.80 20.28 -8.19
N ARG A 242 -2.38 20.14 -9.45
CA ARG A 242 -3.01 19.16 -10.37
C ARG A 242 -2.81 17.72 -9.91
N VAL A 243 -1.63 17.37 -9.40
CA VAL A 243 -1.37 16.04 -8.84
C VAL A 243 -2.22 15.81 -7.59
N LEU A 244 -2.32 16.79 -6.68
CA LEU A 244 -3.17 16.69 -5.48
C LEU A 244 -4.65 16.51 -5.83
N ILE A 245 -5.18 17.33 -6.76
CA ILE A 245 -6.56 17.21 -7.23
C ILE A 245 -6.81 15.83 -7.83
N MET A 246 -5.88 15.32 -8.64
CA MET A 246 -6.00 13.97 -9.20
C MET A 246 -6.00 12.89 -8.12
N GLN A 247 -5.14 13.00 -7.09
CA GLN A 247 -5.11 12.04 -5.98
C GLN A 247 -6.43 12.05 -5.20
N LEU A 248 -6.97 13.23 -4.88
CA LEU A 248 -8.26 13.38 -4.20
C LEU A 248 -9.41 12.82 -5.05
N ASN A 249 -9.44 13.13 -6.35
CA ASN A 249 -10.44 12.60 -7.26
C ASN A 249 -10.35 11.06 -7.38
N SER A 250 -9.16 10.49 -7.31
CA SER A 250 -8.98 9.03 -7.29
C SER A 250 -9.67 8.38 -6.11
N ILE A 251 -9.52 8.96 -4.92
CA ILE A 251 -10.20 8.48 -3.70
C ILE A 251 -11.72 8.65 -3.85
N SER A 252 -12.18 9.81 -4.35
CA SER A 252 -13.60 10.07 -4.56
C SER A 252 -14.24 9.10 -5.55
N VAL A 253 -13.54 8.70 -6.62
CA VAL A 253 -14.05 7.69 -7.57
C VAL A 253 -14.16 6.33 -6.91
N MET A 254 -13.18 5.92 -6.11
CA MET A 254 -13.25 4.66 -5.35
C MET A 254 -14.39 4.67 -4.33
N ASP A 255 -14.60 5.80 -3.65
CA ASP A 255 -15.71 5.99 -2.71
C ASP A 255 -17.06 5.96 -3.42
N LEU A 256 -17.17 6.61 -4.59
CA LEU A 256 -18.39 6.56 -5.40
C LEU A 256 -18.76 5.14 -5.80
N VAL A 257 -17.78 4.33 -6.22
CA VAL A 257 -18.02 2.91 -6.56
C VAL A 257 -18.42 2.11 -5.32
N ALA A 258 -17.73 2.30 -4.18
CA ALA A 258 -18.02 1.56 -2.95
C ALA A 258 -19.40 1.91 -2.39
N TYR A 259 -19.72 3.20 -2.24
CA TYR A 259 -21.02 3.65 -1.73
C TYR A 259 -22.13 3.48 -2.75
N GLY A 260 -21.85 3.58 -4.06
CA GLY A 260 -22.79 3.24 -5.12
C GLY A 260 -23.18 1.77 -5.10
N GLY A 261 -22.19 0.88 -4.94
CA GLY A 261 -22.45 -0.55 -4.78
C GLY A 261 -23.24 -0.88 -3.51
N PHE A 262 -22.91 -0.22 -2.38
CA PHE A 262 -23.71 -0.28 -1.16
C PHE A 262 -25.16 0.16 -1.40
N GLY A 263 -25.37 1.31 -2.05
CA GLY A 263 -26.70 1.83 -2.39
C GLY A 263 -27.50 0.87 -3.26
N LEU A 264 -26.85 0.22 -4.24
CA LEU A 264 -27.50 -0.85 -5.04
C LEU A 264 -27.90 -2.03 -4.15
N GLY A 265 -27.06 -2.45 -3.21
CA GLY A 265 -27.38 -3.49 -2.25
C GLY A 265 -28.63 -3.16 -1.40
N VAL A 266 -28.75 -1.91 -0.95
CA VAL A 266 -29.92 -1.42 -0.18
C VAL A 266 -31.18 -1.46 -1.06
N VAL A 267 -31.12 -0.90 -2.29
CA VAL A 267 -32.27 -0.84 -3.21
C VAL A 267 -32.74 -2.25 -3.58
N LEU A 268 -31.81 -3.14 -3.92
CA LEU A 268 -32.15 -4.53 -4.28
C LEU A 268 -32.66 -5.31 -3.09
N GLY A 269 -32.06 -5.15 -1.90
CA GLY A 269 -32.54 -5.75 -0.67
C GLY A 269 -33.95 -5.29 -0.32
N LEU A 270 -34.27 -3.99 -0.49
CA LEU A 270 -35.60 -3.44 -0.30
C LEU A 270 -36.59 -4.04 -1.31
N GLN A 271 -36.22 -4.16 -2.58
CA GLN A 271 -37.05 -4.77 -3.61
C GLN A 271 -37.37 -6.23 -3.30
N GLU A 272 -36.41 -7.04 -2.86
CA GLU A 272 -36.62 -8.43 -2.46
C GLU A 272 -37.52 -8.52 -1.21
N TYR A 273 -37.38 -7.58 -0.27
CA TYR A 273 -38.24 -7.51 0.91
C TYR A 273 -39.69 -7.14 0.54
N LEU A 274 -39.92 -6.13 -0.30
CA LEU A 274 -41.25 -5.72 -0.78
C LEU A 274 -41.94 -6.83 -1.56
N ASN A 275 -41.17 -7.62 -2.33
CA ASN A 275 -41.67 -8.81 -3.03
C ASN A 275 -41.86 -10.03 -2.09
N GLN A 276 -41.66 -9.88 -0.78
CA GLN A 276 -41.80 -10.94 0.22
C GLN A 276 -40.88 -12.16 0.02
N HIS A 277 -39.78 -11.99 -0.74
CA HIS A 277 -38.82 -13.07 -0.93
C HIS A 277 -37.87 -13.23 0.27
N ILE A 278 -37.67 -12.16 1.06
CA ILE A 278 -36.83 -12.17 2.25
C ILE A 278 -37.58 -11.57 3.45
N THR A 279 -37.17 -11.96 4.65
CA THR A 279 -37.74 -11.41 5.90
C THR A 279 -37.16 -10.02 6.21
N PHE A 280 -37.83 -9.24 7.06
CA PHE A 280 -37.31 -7.92 7.50
C PHE A 280 -35.91 -8.04 8.13
N MET A 281 -35.66 -9.09 8.91
CA MET A 281 -34.36 -9.38 9.50
C MET A 281 -33.27 -9.53 8.41
N MET A 282 -33.54 -10.32 7.35
CA MET A 282 -32.59 -10.53 6.26
C MET A 282 -32.35 -9.23 5.48
N PHE A 283 -33.39 -8.41 5.26
CA PHE A 283 -33.25 -7.10 4.64
C PHE A 283 -32.30 -6.19 5.45
N VAL A 284 -32.55 -6.05 6.76
CA VAL A 284 -31.70 -5.24 7.64
C VAL A 284 -30.25 -5.75 7.63
N PHE A 285 -30.07 -7.06 7.68
CA PHE A 285 -28.74 -7.67 7.58
C PHE A 285 -28.04 -7.32 6.28
N ILE A 286 -28.72 -7.46 5.14
CA ILE A 286 -28.17 -7.12 3.82
C ILE A 286 -27.77 -5.64 3.76
N VAL A 287 -28.62 -4.74 4.28
CA VAL A 287 -28.30 -3.31 4.34
C VAL A 287 -27.02 -3.06 5.14
N MET A 288 -26.90 -3.65 6.33
CA MET A 288 -25.73 -3.41 7.19
C MET A 288 -24.45 -4.03 6.64
N ILE A 289 -24.53 -5.18 5.97
CA ILE A 289 -23.34 -5.91 5.51
C ILE A 289 -22.87 -5.53 4.10
N SER A 290 -23.73 -4.91 3.28
CA SER A 290 -23.45 -4.63 1.87
C SER A 290 -22.19 -3.77 1.67
N ILE A 291 -21.89 -2.84 2.58
CA ILE A 291 -20.70 -1.99 2.49
C ILE A 291 -19.40 -2.81 2.64
N GLU A 292 -19.45 -3.89 3.42
CA GLU A 292 -18.29 -4.74 3.68
C GLU A 292 -17.78 -5.49 2.43
N PHE A 293 -18.59 -5.62 1.37
CA PHE A 293 -18.12 -6.16 0.10
C PHE A 293 -17.05 -5.28 -0.56
N PHE A 294 -17.11 -3.98 -0.33
CA PHE A 294 -16.30 -2.98 -1.02
C PHE A 294 -15.12 -2.47 -0.18
N LEU A 295 -15.27 -2.40 1.15
CA LEU A 295 -14.24 -1.85 2.05
C LEU A 295 -12.87 -2.53 1.93
N PRO A 296 -12.74 -3.87 1.85
CA PRO A 296 -11.43 -4.52 1.72
C PRO A 296 -10.69 -4.13 0.44
N LEU A 297 -11.41 -3.98 -0.69
CA LEU A 297 -10.82 -3.57 -1.97
C LEU A 297 -10.49 -2.08 -1.99
N ARG A 298 -11.33 -1.25 -1.38
CA ARG A 298 -11.04 0.18 -1.20
C ARG A 298 -9.76 0.38 -0.40
N MET A 299 -9.58 -0.36 0.70
CA MET A 299 -8.34 -0.35 1.48
C MET A 299 -7.14 -0.85 0.67
N LEU A 300 -7.33 -1.89 -0.15
CA LEU A 300 -6.29 -2.37 -1.07
C LEU A 300 -5.89 -1.27 -2.06
N GLY A 301 -6.85 -0.50 -2.57
CA GLY A 301 -6.60 0.65 -3.45
C GLY A 301 -5.74 1.72 -2.77
N SER A 302 -5.99 2.00 -1.50
CA SER A 302 -5.16 2.93 -0.72
C SER A 302 -3.72 2.40 -0.52
N TYR A 303 -3.56 1.09 -0.39
CA TYR A 303 -2.23 0.45 -0.24
C TYR A 303 -1.52 0.17 -1.57
N PHE A 304 -2.15 0.45 -2.69
CA PHE A 304 -1.56 0.15 -4.01
C PHE A 304 -0.24 0.92 -4.27
N HIS A 305 -0.17 2.18 -3.85
CA HIS A 305 1.06 2.97 -3.98
C HIS A 305 2.19 2.38 -3.13
N ILE A 306 1.87 1.83 -1.97
CA ILE A 306 2.82 1.09 -1.12
C ILE A 306 3.34 -0.14 -1.87
N GLY A 307 2.44 -0.87 -2.53
CA GLY A 307 2.79 -2.02 -3.35
C GLY A 307 3.77 -1.66 -4.49
N GLN A 308 3.53 -0.55 -5.18
CA GLN A 308 4.42 -0.08 -6.25
C GLN A 308 5.79 0.36 -5.73
N ASN A 309 5.81 1.15 -4.66
CA ASN A 309 7.05 1.60 -4.04
C ASN A 309 7.88 0.41 -3.52
N GLY A 310 7.23 -0.57 -2.87
CA GLY A 310 7.86 -1.79 -2.41
C GLY A 310 8.48 -2.61 -3.56
N ASN A 311 7.78 -2.77 -4.68
CA ASN A 311 8.33 -3.44 -5.86
C ASN A 311 9.54 -2.70 -6.43
N ALA A 312 9.48 -1.37 -6.54
CA ALA A 312 10.58 -0.55 -7.04
C ALA A 312 11.81 -0.61 -6.10
N ALA A 313 11.58 -0.57 -4.78
CA ALA A 313 12.63 -0.73 -3.78
C ALA A 313 13.25 -2.14 -3.85
N ALA A 314 12.43 -3.19 -4.00
CA ALA A 314 12.88 -4.56 -4.16
C ALA A 314 13.80 -4.74 -5.36
N ASP A 315 13.42 -4.19 -6.52
CA ASP A 315 14.23 -4.30 -7.74
C ASP A 315 15.63 -3.66 -7.57
N LYS A 316 15.69 -2.50 -6.89
CA LYS A 316 16.97 -1.83 -6.59
C LYS A 316 17.80 -2.62 -5.57
N ILE A 317 17.17 -3.13 -4.49
CA ILE A 317 17.86 -3.93 -3.46
C ILE A 317 18.38 -5.23 -4.06
N PHE A 318 17.59 -5.93 -4.88
CA PHE A 318 18.06 -7.14 -5.54
C PHE A 318 19.17 -6.86 -6.55
N LYS A 319 19.14 -5.72 -7.25
CA LYS A 319 20.24 -5.31 -8.12
C LYS A 319 21.54 -5.09 -7.32
N LEU A 320 21.44 -4.55 -6.13
CA LEU A 320 22.60 -4.42 -5.22
C LEU A 320 23.08 -5.79 -4.74
N LEU A 321 22.17 -6.67 -4.31
CA LEU A 321 22.52 -8.01 -3.82
C LEU A 321 23.11 -8.92 -4.91
N ASP A 322 22.75 -8.68 -6.18
CA ASP A 322 23.27 -9.42 -7.34
C ASP A 322 24.56 -8.83 -7.93
N SER A 323 24.98 -7.67 -7.47
CA SER A 323 26.27 -7.11 -7.93
C SER A 323 27.38 -8.07 -7.57
N LEU A 324 28.36 -8.21 -8.46
CA LEU A 324 29.52 -9.11 -8.23
C LEU A 324 30.23 -8.69 -6.95
N ASP A 325 30.57 -9.66 -6.13
CA ASP A 325 31.51 -9.45 -5.03
C ASP A 325 32.90 -9.28 -5.61
N ASP A 326 33.64 -8.28 -5.17
CA ASP A 326 35.08 -8.26 -5.44
C ASP A 326 35.66 -9.52 -4.81
N ILE A 327 36.28 -10.36 -5.66
CA ILE A 327 36.91 -11.60 -5.22
C ILE A 327 37.93 -11.18 -4.15
N GLN A 328 37.68 -11.50 -2.90
CA GLN A 328 38.71 -11.47 -1.88
C GLN A 328 39.69 -12.59 -2.28
N GLU A 329 40.80 -12.20 -2.91
CA GLU A 329 41.99 -13.05 -2.78
C GLU A 329 42.29 -13.12 -1.29
N SER A 330 41.85 -14.20 -0.67
CA SER A 330 42.23 -14.48 0.70
C SER A 330 43.74 -14.75 0.68
N TYR A 331 44.49 -13.74 1.00
CA TYR A 331 45.91 -13.94 1.34
C TYR A 331 45.93 -14.86 2.57
N GLN A 332 46.15 -16.15 2.34
CA GLN A 332 46.32 -17.15 3.39
C GLN A 332 47.73 -17.18 3.91
N GLU A 333 48.65 -16.38 3.37
CA GLU A 333 49.99 -16.28 3.90
C GLU A 333 50.03 -15.28 5.07
N SER A 334 50.55 -15.76 6.21
CA SER A 334 50.81 -14.89 7.33
C SER A 334 51.81 -13.81 6.93
N ILE A 335 51.37 -12.57 6.85
CA ILE A 335 52.21 -11.40 6.57
C ILE A 335 53.15 -11.26 7.77
N SER A 336 54.43 -11.64 7.62
CA SER A 336 55.42 -11.54 8.67
C SER A 336 56.10 -10.17 8.77
N SER A 337 56.05 -9.37 7.68
CA SER A 337 56.56 -8.00 7.69
C SER A 337 55.90 -7.16 6.58
N LEU A 338 55.65 -5.88 6.86
CA LEU A 338 55.13 -4.91 5.93
C LEU A 338 56.12 -3.74 5.84
N SER A 339 56.75 -3.51 4.70
CA SER A 339 57.65 -2.38 4.49
C SER A 339 57.05 -1.39 3.47
N PHE A 340 57.09 -0.11 3.79
CA PHE A 340 56.70 0.97 2.91
C PHE A 340 57.95 1.64 2.36
N GLU A 341 58.28 1.42 1.08
CA GLU A 341 59.44 2.06 0.42
C GLU A 341 58.92 3.11 -0.57
N HIS A 342 59.38 4.35 -0.39
CA HIS A 342 59.05 5.50 -1.28
C HIS A 342 57.55 5.79 -1.52
N VAL A 343 56.71 5.64 -0.52
CA VAL A 343 55.28 5.93 -0.59
C VAL A 343 55.08 7.44 -0.33
N THR A 344 54.64 8.17 -1.35
CA THR A 344 54.21 9.58 -1.22
C THR A 344 52.70 9.67 -1.28
N PHE A 345 52.09 10.25 -0.25
CA PHE A 345 50.66 10.64 -0.27
C PHE A 345 50.55 12.07 -0.76
N GLY A 346 49.86 12.29 -1.90
CA GLY A 346 49.50 13.58 -2.46
C GLY A 346 48.05 13.94 -2.10
#